data_7afed6ec0bb350ab635b40c0ae64012e
#
_entry.id   7afed6ec0bb350ab635b40c0ae64012e
#
_cell.length_a   1.000
_cell.length_b   1.000
_cell.length_c   1.000
_cell.angle_alpha   90.00
_cell.angle_beta   90.00
_cell.angle_gamma   90.00
#
_symmetry.space_group_name_H-M   'P 1'
#
loop_
_entity.id
_entity.type
_entity.pdbx_description
1 polymer ?
#
loop_
_entity_poly.entity_id
_entity_poly.type
_entity_poly.pdbx_seq_one_letter_code
_entity_poly.pdbx_strand_id
1 'polypeptide(L)'
;MSYLNDVYYCDPNTAKLFRLTSDAVMSGYPVLTGRGPSSILVAMNKVDVYVANTIDGTVNLYNNGVLQKTIKVGAYPICMCEDNKGNIYVSNYQSRTVSKITNGVVKTHIYVGNGPRGLCTNANGEIYVCLYLENRVVKISNDILLPVSIPVGRMPNSIRCDKNNNLWVACTFSNTVAKISKDIKVKDITVGTQPYDIVIDQAGDKWVSNFGANTVSKITGDVATMKIPVGQKPYAMACNGTDIYVFNSGENTIYKINAAKVVAKITTCYSPQGFGDPTGYQGYFVHQYNKVPSTGGGLTTVSYADLDADMKARIDAATSGGITLPIVDDDVNHAHPKYDTVKKALDFLLYVEPKVSISNSVGTVEKGTVISNVDLNFTVNKDMQTVTIDHGIGNVKGLTSKKLTGQNISTDTTFTITATDTEGKSAKASTTIKFLDSVYYGASTATTITDSALIGMGSKLASNKAMSATINCSGGKYIYIAMPASFGLTKNNFKIGGLANSAWTVTTMDVTNSHGHRASYTVFRSDNLQNGSAIKVDIA
;
A
#
# COMPACT_ATOMS: atom_id res chain seq x y z
N MET A 1 -31.52 5.27 23.15
CA MET A 1 -31.43 4.04 22.32
C MET A 1 -30.10 3.38 22.63
N SER A 2 -30.11 2.10 23.04
CA SER A 2 -28.88 1.43 23.46
C SER A 2 -28.10 0.97 22.23
N TYR A 3 -26.93 1.55 22.00
CA TYR A 3 -25.98 1.15 20.95
C TYR A 3 -25.26 -0.18 21.24
N LEU A 4 -25.81 -1.00 22.13
CA LEU A 4 -25.17 -2.21 22.68
C LEU A 4 -24.99 -3.35 21.67
N ASN A 5 -25.60 -3.27 20.48
CA ASN A 5 -25.57 -4.34 19.48
C ASN A 5 -24.95 -3.94 18.14
N ASP A 6 -24.41 -2.73 18.03
CA ASP A 6 -23.87 -2.26 16.78
C ASP A 6 -22.40 -2.64 16.62
N VAL A 7 -22.03 -3.04 15.42
CA VAL A 7 -20.66 -3.39 15.05
C VAL A 7 -20.16 -2.39 14.02
N TYR A 8 -18.96 -1.87 14.25
CA TYR A 8 -18.30 -0.98 13.32
C TYR A 8 -17.17 -1.71 12.58
N TYR A 9 -17.01 -1.41 11.31
CA TYR A 9 -15.85 -1.83 10.54
C TYR A 9 -15.38 -0.70 9.62
N CYS A 10 -14.12 -0.71 9.26
CA CYS A 10 -13.57 0.24 8.31
C CYS A 10 -13.01 -0.46 7.07
N ASP A 11 -13.09 0.23 5.95
CA ASP A 11 -12.48 -0.18 4.69
C ASP A 11 -11.27 0.73 4.42
N PRO A 12 -10.04 0.20 4.55
CA PRO A 12 -8.83 0.98 4.36
C PRO A 12 -8.60 1.45 2.92
N ASN A 13 -9.21 0.80 1.94
CA ASN A 13 -9.01 1.15 0.53
C ASN A 13 -9.91 2.30 0.09
N THR A 14 -11.13 2.36 0.60
CA THR A 14 -12.07 3.46 0.29
C THR A 14 -12.07 4.55 1.35
N ALA A 15 -11.28 4.38 2.43
CA ALA A 15 -11.24 5.30 3.58
C ALA A 15 -12.63 5.56 4.14
N LYS A 16 -13.37 4.50 4.47
CA LYS A 16 -14.74 4.59 4.97
C LYS A 16 -14.94 3.81 6.24
N LEU A 17 -15.77 4.36 7.13
CA LEU A 17 -16.29 3.73 8.33
C LEU A 17 -17.73 3.30 8.09
N PHE A 18 -18.04 2.06 8.41
CA PHE A 18 -19.36 1.44 8.32
C PHE A 18 -19.88 1.10 9.72
N ARG A 19 -21.19 1.12 9.86
CA ARG A 19 -21.89 0.67 11.05
C ARG A 19 -22.94 -0.35 10.67
N LEU A 20 -22.92 -1.51 11.30
CA LEU A 20 -23.91 -2.57 11.13
C LEU A 20 -24.88 -2.54 12.30
N THR A 21 -26.17 -2.51 11.98
CA THR A 21 -27.26 -2.69 12.92
C THR A 21 -28.11 -3.84 12.42
N SER A 22 -28.31 -4.86 13.22
CA SER A 22 -29.04 -6.08 12.81
C SER A 22 -28.49 -6.69 11.52
N ASP A 23 -27.15 -6.76 11.41
CA ASP A 23 -26.41 -7.37 10.28
C ASP A 23 -26.54 -6.63 8.93
N ALA A 24 -27.08 -5.42 8.92
CA ALA A 24 -27.18 -4.55 7.74
C ALA A 24 -26.46 -3.21 7.97
N VAL A 25 -25.97 -2.59 6.89
CA VAL A 25 -25.36 -1.26 6.99
C VAL A 25 -26.43 -0.24 7.37
N MET A 26 -26.17 0.51 8.42
CA MET A 26 -27.10 1.51 8.94
C MET A 26 -27.22 2.70 7.99
N SER A 27 -28.43 3.28 7.88
CA SER A 27 -28.65 4.55 7.16
C SER A 27 -27.76 5.67 7.71
N GLY A 28 -27.19 6.48 6.84
CA GLY A 28 -26.21 7.50 7.18
C GLY A 28 -24.76 7.00 7.20
N TYR A 29 -24.53 5.71 6.94
CA TYR A 29 -23.21 5.10 6.71
C TYR A 29 -23.11 4.55 5.28
N PRO A 30 -21.90 4.44 4.70
CA PRO A 30 -20.59 4.75 5.30
C PRO A 30 -20.28 6.24 5.38
N VAL A 31 -19.43 6.61 6.34
CA VAL A 31 -18.86 7.96 6.47
C VAL A 31 -17.36 7.92 6.12
N LEU A 32 -16.83 9.05 5.62
CA LEU A 32 -15.42 9.14 5.26
C LEU A 32 -14.53 9.16 6.49
N THR A 33 -13.36 8.52 6.38
CA THR A 33 -12.27 8.56 7.37
C THR A 33 -11.04 9.27 6.79
N GLY A 34 -9.93 9.26 7.52
CA GLY A 34 -8.62 9.50 6.94
C GLY A 34 -8.11 8.26 6.19
N ARG A 35 -6.96 8.38 5.52
CA ARG A 35 -6.37 7.30 4.74
C ARG A 35 -5.82 6.18 5.60
N GLY A 36 -6.11 4.93 5.20
CA GLY A 36 -5.67 3.72 5.88
C GLY A 36 -6.27 3.56 7.28
N PRO A 37 -7.60 3.61 7.45
CA PRO A 37 -8.21 3.33 8.74
C PRO A 37 -7.89 1.89 9.16
N SER A 38 -7.38 1.71 10.39
CA SER A 38 -6.82 0.45 10.88
C SER A 38 -7.42 -0.03 12.19
N SER A 39 -7.91 0.87 13.01
CA SER A 39 -8.48 0.55 14.31
C SER A 39 -9.68 1.45 14.62
N ILE A 40 -10.66 0.86 15.25
CA ILE A 40 -11.87 1.54 15.69
C ILE A 40 -12.02 1.30 17.20
N LEU A 41 -12.31 2.38 17.91
CA LEU A 41 -12.65 2.34 19.32
C LEU A 41 -13.99 3.04 19.55
N VAL A 42 -14.96 2.30 20.05
CA VAL A 42 -16.19 2.89 20.57
C VAL A 42 -15.94 3.21 22.04
N ALA A 43 -15.98 4.49 22.38
CA ALA A 43 -15.69 4.94 23.74
C ALA A 43 -16.73 4.43 24.76
N MET A 44 -16.36 4.40 26.03
CA MET A 44 -17.24 3.95 27.13
C MET A 44 -18.53 4.76 27.26
N ASN A 45 -18.54 6.01 26.79
CA ASN A 45 -19.75 6.83 26.69
C ASN A 45 -20.74 6.33 25.62
N LYS A 46 -20.35 5.34 24.80
CA LYS A 46 -21.14 4.70 23.73
C LYS A 46 -21.65 5.64 22.63
N VAL A 47 -21.09 6.80 22.54
CA VAL A 47 -21.47 7.85 21.57
C VAL A 47 -20.30 8.20 20.67
N ASP A 48 -19.11 8.33 21.26
CA ASP A 48 -17.91 8.70 20.54
C ASP A 48 -17.26 7.46 19.91
N VAL A 49 -16.93 7.59 18.63
CA VAL A 49 -16.23 6.56 17.85
C VAL A 49 -14.92 7.16 17.34
N TYR A 50 -13.82 6.56 17.73
CA TYR A 50 -12.48 6.93 17.29
C TYR A 50 -12.02 5.99 16.18
N VAL A 51 -11.40 6.54 15.13
CA VAL A 51 -10.83 5.78 14.02
C VAL A 51 -9.38 6.19 13.82
N ALA A 52 -8.46 5.26 13.98
CA ALA A 52 -7.05 5.48 13.70
C ALA A 52 -6.77 5.36 12.19
N ASN A 53 -6.16 6.39 11.61
CA ASN A 53 -5.82 6.48 10.19
C ASN A 53 -4.31 6.33 10.04
N THR A 54 -3.87 5.13 9.74
CA THR A 54 -2.46 4.73 9.75
C THR A 54 -1.60 5.55 8.79
N ILE A 55 -2.10 5.80 7.58
CA ILE A 55 -1.33 6.53 6.55
C ILE A 55 -1.24 8.02 6.89
N ASP A 56 -2.31 8.60 7.41
CA ASP A 56 -2.35 10.05 7.71
C ASP A 56 -1.71 10.41 9.06
N GLY A 57 -1.44 9.44 9.92
CA GLY A 57 -0.93 9.68 11.27
C GLY A 57 -1.93 10.44 12.13
N THR A 58 -3.22 10.13 11.98
CA THR A 58 -4.31 10.83 12.67
C THR A 58 -5.28 9.86 13.33
N VAL A 59 -6.07 10.39 14.25
CA VAL A 59 -7.26 9.74 14.80
C VAL A 59 -8.45 10.67 14.55
N ASN A 60 -9.49 10.15 13.90
CA ASN A 60 -10.75 10.86 13.71
C ASN A 60 -11.72 10.52 14.83
N LEU A 61 -12.36 11.53 15.39
CA LEU A 61 -13.45 11.41 16.35
C LEU A 61 -14.78 11.67 15.66
N TYR A 62 -15.71 10.71 15.76
CA TYR A 62 -17.06 10.82 15.25
C TYR A 62 -18.07 10.75 16.40
N ASN A 63 -19.15 11.49 16.24
CA ASN A 63 -20.33 11.40 17.09
C ASN A 63 -21.54 11.21 16.16
N ASN A 64 -22.30 10.12 16.35
CA ASN A 64 -23.42 9.75 15.49
C ASN A 64 -23.11 9.79 13.97
N GLY A 65 -21.91 9.36 13.57
CA GLY A 65 -21.47 9.38 12.16
C GLY A 65 -20.97 10.73 11.65
N VAL A 66 -21.04 11.79 12.47
CA VAL A 66 -20.54 13.12 12.10
C VAL A 66 -19.12 13.30 12.61
N LEU A 67 -18.18 13.62 11.73
CA LEU A 67 -16.79 13.93 12.09
C LEU A 67 -16.75 15.20 12.98
N GLN A 68 -16.29 15.03 14.21
CA GLN A 68 -16.13 16.10 15.18
C GLN A 68 -14.73 16.69 15.15
N LYS A 69 -13.71 15.82 15.02
CA LYS A 69 -12.31 16.25 15.11
C LYS A 69 -11.39 15.27 14.40
N THR A 70 -10.34 15.83 13.77
CA THR A 70 -9.17 15.09 13.32
C THR A 70 -7.99 15.42 14.24
N ILE A 71 -7.45 14.43 14.90
CA ILE A 71 -6.42 14.56 15.94
C ILE A 71 -5.12 13.99 15.39
N LYS A 72 -4.08 14.81 15.27
CA LYS A 72 -2.77 14.34 14.84
C LYS A 72 -2.09 13.60 15.99
N VAL A 73 -1.64 12.37 15.74
CA VAL A 73 -0.90 11.51 16.67
C VAL A 73 0.49 11.19 16.12
N GLY A 74 1.16 10.17 16.63
CA GLY A 74 2.43 9.72 16.06
C GLY A 74 2.26 9.03 14.70
N ALA A 75 3.37 8.71 14.05
CA ALA A 75 3.36 8.04 12.75
C ALA A 75 2.88 6.59 12.87
N TYR A 76 2.01 6.19 11.95
CA TYR A 76 1.49 4.84 11.80
C TYR A 76 0.66 4.37 13.02
N PRO A 77 -0.43 5.08 13.40
CA PRO A 77 -1.32 4.63 14.47
C PRO A 77 -2.02 3.33 14.07
N ILE A 78 -2.01 2.31 14.97
CA ILE A 78 -2.52 0.96 14.65
C ILE A 78 -3.63 0.50 15.59
N CYS A 79 -3.50 0.76 16.88
CA CYS A 79 -4.45 0.26 17.87
C CYS A 79 -4.76 1.36 18.88
N MET A 80 -5.95 1.27 19.46
CA MET A 80 -6.41 2.21 20.49
C MET A 80 -7.03 1.45 21.65
N CYS A 81 -6.90 2.00 22.86
CA CYS A 81 -7.68 1.61 24.03
C CYS A 81 -8.06 2.86 24.84
N GLU A 82 -9.07 2.71 25.70
CA GLU A 82 -9.55 3.75 26.60
C GLU A 82 -9.24 3.36 28.04
N ASP A 83 -8.78 4.31 28.85
CA ASP A 83 -8.62 4.09 30.30
C ASP A 83 -9.90 4.39 31.07
N ASN A 84 -9.91 4.07 32.38
CA ASN A 84 -11.07 4.27 33.27
C ASN A 84 -11.45 5.76 33.46
N LYS A 85 -10.68 6.69 32.91
CA LYS A 85 -10.89 8.15 33.00
C LYS A 85 -11.33 8.76 31.67
N GLY A 86 -11.57 7.92 30.63
CA GLY A 86 -11.95 8.38 29.31
C GLY A 86 -10.80 8.91 28.46
N ASN A 87 -9.53 8.65 28.82
CA ASN A 87 -8.41 8.99 27.97
C ASN A 87 -8.20 7.87 26.94
N ILE A 88 -7.89 8.27 25.70
CA ILE A 88 -7.62 7.34 24.62
C ILE A 88 -6.12 7.22 24.44
N TYR A 89 -5.61 6.00 24.43
CA TYR A 89 -4.22 5.68 24.15
C TYR A 89 -4.10 5.06 22.75
N VAL A 90 -3.12 5.50 21.98
CA VAL A 90 -2.94 5.14 20.57
C VAL A 90 -1.52 4.63 20.37
N SER A 91 -1.35 3.39 19.92
CA SER A 91 -0.04 2.87 19.54
C SER A 91 0.39 3.40 18.18
N ASN A 92 1.52 4.07 18.12
CA ASN A 92 2.12 4.61 16.90
C ASN A 92 3.31 3.74 16.51
N TYR A 93 3.08 2.80 15.62
CA TYR A 93 4.04 1.75 15.28
C TYR A 93 5.41 2.28 14.81
N GLN A 94 5.40 3.25 13.89
CA GLN A 94 6.64 3.81 13.35
C GLN A 94 7.29 4.82 14.31
N SER A 95 6.50 5.59 15.03
CA SER A 95 7.05 6.54 16.04
C SER A 95 7.57 5.85 17.30
N ARG A 96 7.31 4.54 17.48
CA ARG A 96 7.70 3.79 18.70
C ARG A 96 7.12 4.36 19.98
N THR A 97 5.97 5.04 19.87
CA THR A 97 5.32 5.75 20.97
C THR A 97 3.89 5.28 21.16
N VAL A 98 3.36 5.61 22.34
CA VAL A 98 1.92 5.62 22.60
C VAL A 98 1.51 7.07 22.84
N SER A 99 0.55 7.57 22.06
CA SER A 99 -0.04 8.89 22.29
C SER A 99 -1.20 8.79 23.25
N LYS A 100 -1.30 9.72 24.21
CA LYS A 100 -2.48 9.89 25.07
C LYS A 100 -3.31 11.06 24.57
N ILE A 101 -4.59 10.84 24.34
CA ILE A 101 -5.59 11.83 23.98
C ILE A 101 -6.53 12.02 25.15
N THR A 102 -6.70 13.25 25.60
CA THR A 102 -7.67 13.65 26.63
C THR A 102 -8.54 14.76 26.06
N ASN A 103 -9.87 14.58 26.10
CA ASN A 103 -10.83 15.56 25.57
C ASN A 103 -10.49 15.98 24.11
N GLY A 104 -10.13 15.02 23.27
CA GLY A 104 -9.79 15.24 21.87
C GLY A 104 -8.50 16.03 21.63
N VAL A 105 -7.59 16.09 22.60
CA VAL A 105 -6.28 16.74 22.48
C VAL A 105 -5.18 15.77 22.91
N VAL A 106 -4.11 15.65 22.12
CA VAL A 106 -2.93 14.87 22.50
C VAL A 106 -2.23 15.58 23.66
N LYS A 107 -2.04 14.87 24.76
CA LYS A 107 -1.37 15.38 25.97
C LYS A 107 0.11 14.99 26.03
N THR A 108 0.44 13.80 25.58
CA THR A 108 1.81 13.29 25.60
C THR A 108 2.01 12.19 24.56
N HIS A 109 3.26 11.97 24.21
CA HIS A 109 3.75 10.82 23.46
C HIS A 109 4.75 10.07 24.34
N ILE A 110 4.42 8.83 24.71
CA ILE A 110 5.23 8.01 25.61
C ILE A 110 6.05 7.05 24.73
N TYR A 111 7.36 7.14 24.76
CA TYR A 111 8.23 6.20 24.08
C TYR A 111 8.15 4.82 24.77
N VAL A 112 7.90 3.76 23.99
CA VAL A 112 7.66 2.42 24.57
C VAL A 112 8.58 1.33 24.00
N GLY A 113 9.22 1.55 22.86
CA GLY A 113 10.05 0.55 22.16
C GLY A 113 9.54 0.21 20.76
N ASN A 114 10.14 -0.80 20.13
CA ASN A 114 9.95 -1.07 18.70
C ASN A 114 8.62 -1.77 18.38
N GLY A 115 7.90 -1.19 17.44
CA GLY A 115 6.69 -1.78 16.87
C GLY A 115 5.53 -1.94 17.87
N PRO A 116 5.12 -0.86 18.61
CA PRO A 116 3.95 -0.96 19.46
C PRO A 116 2.71 -1.23 18.60
N ARG A 117 1.94 -2.28 18.96
CA ARG A 117 0.71 -2.69 18.26
C ARG A 117 -0.46 -2.77 19.22
N GLY A 118 -0.86 -3.96 19.62
CA GLY A 118 -1.99 -4.16 20.49
C GLY A 118 -1.87 -3.40 21.81
N LEU A 119 -2.95 -2.75 22.21
CA LEU A 119 -3.10 -2.04 23.47
C LEU A 119 -4.30 -2.60 24.25
N CYS A 120 -4.20 -2.68 25.54
CA CYS A 120 -5.36 -2.84 26.41
C CYS A 120 -5.17 -2.11 27.74
N THR A 121 -6.28 -1.83 28.41
CA THR A 121 -6.33 -1.26 29.75
C THR A 121 -6.79 -2.35 30.73
N ASN A 122 -6.20 -2.42 31.91
CA ASN A 122 -6.69 -3.25 32.99
C ASN A 122 -7.65 -2.47 33.93
N ALA A 123 -8.22 -3.14 34.93
CA ALA A 123 -9.16 -2.52 35.88
C ALA A 123 -8.53 -1.38 36.71
N ASN A 124 -7.21 -1.32 36.83
CA ASN A 124 -6.48 -0.26 37.53
C ASN A 124 -6.21 0.97 36.66
N GLY A 125 -6.58 0.94 35.38
CA GLY A 125 -6.29 2.01 34.42
C GLY A 125 -4.83 1.98 33.90
N GLU A 126 -4.12 0.87 34.09
CA GLU A 126 -2.78 0.66 33.55
C GLU A 126 -2.87 0.18 32.11
N ILE A 127 -1.98 0.67 31.23
CA ILE A 127 -1.97 0.34 29.80
C ILE A 127 -0.89 -0.68 29.52
N TYR A 128 -1.24 -1.77 28.87
CA TYR A 128 -0.31 -2.77 28.38
C TYR A 128 -0.14 -2.68 26.88
N VAL A 129 1.08 -2.78 26.40
CA VAL A 129 1.46 -2.55 25.01
C VAL A 129 2.24 -3.74 24.48
N CYS A 130 1.76 -4.37 23.42
CA CYS A 130 2.52 -5.35 22.67
C CYS A 130 3.63 -4.67 21.87
N LEU A 131 4.88 -5.03 22.09
CA LEU A 131 6.01 -4.67 21.25
C LEU A 131 6.25 -5.79 20.25
N TYR A 132 5.63 -5.66 19.08
CA TYR A 132 5.58 -6.66 18.03
C TYR A 132 6.96 -7.14 17.57
N LEU A 133 7.92 -6.22 17.45
CA LEU A 133 9.27 -6.51 17.02
C LEU A 133 10.22 -6.96 18.13
N GLU A 134 9.77 -6.87 19.38
CA GLU A 134 10.59 -7.20 20.55
C GLU A 134 10.07 -8.42 21.31
N ASN A 135 8.98 -9.04 20.85
CA ASN A 135 8.40 -10.26 21.44
C ASN A 135 8.10 -10.13 22.94
N ARG A 136 7.65 -8.97 23.37
CA ARG A 136 7.33 -8.67 24.78
C ARG A 136 6.15 -7.73 24.92
N VAL A 137 5.60 -7.68 26.11
CA VAL A 137 4.60 -6.70 26.54
C VAL A 137 5.25 -5.77 27.55
N VAL A 138 4.97 -4.46 27.43
CA VAL A 138 5.39 -3.44 28.39
C VAL A 138 4.17 -2.76 29.02
N LYS A 139 4.40 -2.03 30.10
CA LYS A 139 3.36 -1.45 30.95
C LYS A 139 3.55 0.05 31.14
N ILE A 140 2.49 0.81 30.93
CA ILE A 140 2.42 2.26 31.21
C ILE A 140 1.47 2.47 32.39
N SER A 141 1.88 3.29 33.34
CA SER A 141 1.01 3.76 34.43
C SER A 141 1.30 5.23 34.71
N ASN A 142 0.25 6.03 34.92
CA ASN A 142 0.35 7.47 35.15
C ASN A 142 1.24 8.20 34.11
N ASP A 143 1.07 7.83 32.83
CA ASP A 143 1.79 8.37 31.68
C ASP A 143 3.30 8.07 31.66
N ILE A 144 3.75 7.13 32.47
CA ILE A 144 5.15 6.71 32.59
C ILE A 144 5.29 5.26 32.16
N LEU A 145 6.26 4.95 31.30
CA LEU A 145 6.66 3.59 31.00
C LEU A 145 7.33 2.98 32.23
N LEU A 146 6.73 1.92 32.77
CA LEU A 146 7.29 1.21 33.90
C LEU A 146 8.40 0.23 33.47
N PRO A 147 9.34 -0.13 34.36
CA PRO A 147 10.38 -1.11 34.07
C PRO A 147 9.83 -2.57 34.08
N VAL A 148 8.64 -2.75 33.52
CA VAL A 148 7.97 -4.03 33.40
C VAL A 148 8.12 -4.51 31.97
N SER A 149 8.79 -5.65 31.78
CA SER A 149 9.04 -6.27 30.50
C SER A 149 8.67 -7.75 30.59
N ILE A 150 7.60 -8.13 29.89
CA ILE A 150 7.01 -9.48 29.97
C ILE A 150 7.28 -10.20 28.64
N PRO A 151 8.24 -11.13 28.58
CA PRO A 151 8.51 -11.90 27.35
C PRO A 151 7.28 -12.75 26.99
N VAL A 152 6.92 -12.75 25.70
CA VAL A 152 5.82 -13.55 25.14
C VAL A 152 6.28 -14.28 23.88
N GLY A 153 5.38 -14.94 23.19
CA GLY A 153 5.69 -15.56 21.91
C GLY A 153 6.01 -14.52 20.81
N ARG A 154 6.46 -15.01 19.66
CA ARG A 154 6.93 -14.18 18.54
C ARG A 154 5.79 -13.34 17.94
N MET A 155 6.12 -12.08 17.69
CA MET A 155 5.25 -11.08 17.06
C MET A 155 3.88 -10.95 17.75
N PRO A 156 3.85 -10.48 19.01
CA PRO A 156 2.60 -10.23 19.73
C PRO A 156 1.81 -9.12 19.02
N ASN A 157 0.61 -9.46 18.54
CA ASN A 157 -0.18 -8.58 17.69
C ASN A 157 -1.35 -7.91 18.41
N SER A 158 -2.15 -8.69 19.11
CA SER A 158 -3.33 -8.24 19.83
C SER A 158 -3.25 -8.64 21.29
N ILE A 159 -3.80 -7.81 22.17
CA ILE A 159 -3.85 -8.05 23.61
C ILE A 159 -5.22 -7.63 24.15
N ARG A 160 -5.77 -8.43 25.06
CA ARG A 160 -7.02 -8.12 25.77
C ARG A 160 -6.86 -8.44 27.24
N CYS A 161 -7.51 -7.64 28.08
CA CYS A 161 -7.60 -7.86 29.53
C CYS A 161 -8.94 -8.48 29.87
N ASP A 162 -8.95 -9.58 30.64
CA ASP A 162 -10.19 -10.17 31.17
C ASP A 162 -10.63 -9.52 32.50
N LYS A 163 -11.81 -9.87 32.95
CA LYS A 163 -12.40 -9.36 34.22
C LYS A 163 -11.57 -9.66 35.47
N ASN A 164 -10.61 -10.59 35.37
CA ASN A 164 -9.72 -10.98 36.47
C ASN A 164 -8.36 -10.32 36.36
N ASN A 165 -8.22 -9.32 35.48
CA ASN A 165 -6.96 -8.64 35.14
C ASN A 165 -5.88 -9.56 34.53
N ASN A 166 -6.25 -10.71 33.97
CA ASN A 166 -5.31 -11.47 33.16
C ASN A 166 -5.27 -10.90 31.74
N LEU A 167 -4.08 -10.87 31.16
CA LEU A 167 -3.88 -10.43 29.78
C LEU A 167 -3.76 -11.65 28.87
N TRP A 168 -4.33 -11.52 27.69
CA TRP A 168 -4.34 -12.55 26.66
C TRP A 168 -3.73 -11.96 25.39
N VAL A 169 -2.61 -12.53 24.94
CA VAL A 169 -1.78 -11.97 23.87
C VAL A 169 -1.70 -12.94 22.70
N ALA A 170 -2.17 -12.54 21.53
CA ALA A 170 -2.00 -13.31 20.29
C ALA A 170 -0.56 -13.16 19.77
N CYS A 171 0.18 -14.26 19.78
CA CYS A 171 1.56 -14.33 19.32
C CYS A 171 1.59 -14.96 17.92
N THR A 172 1.55 -14.12 16.89
CA THR A 172 1.24 -14.49 15.50
C THR A 172 2.16 -15.58 14.96
N PHE A 173 3.46 -15.48 15.18
CA PHE A 173 4.43 -16.42 14.66
C PHE A 173 4.82 -17.55 15.63
N SER A 174 4.22 -17.58 16.81
CA SER A 174 4.31 -18.73 17.72
C SER A 174 3.09 -19.65 17.64
N ASN A 175 2.03 -19.25 16.94
CA ASN A 175 0.75 -19.96 16.88
C ASN A 175 0.15 -20.19 18.27
N THR A 176 0.37 -19.27 19.20
CA THR A 176 -0.09 -19.35 20.59
C THR A 176 -0.78 -18.09 21.03
N VAL A 177 -1.58 -18.23 22.08
CA VAL A 177 -2.02 -17.13 22.93
C VAL A 177 -1.29 -17.21 24.25
N ALA A 178 -0.53 -16.19 24.59
CA ALA A 178 0.12 -16.10 25.90
C ALA A 178 -0.84 -15.53 26.94
N LYS A 179 -0.97 -16.21 28.09
CA LYS A 179 -1.67 -15.68 29.28
C LYS A 179 -0.68 -15.06 30.22
N ILE A 180 -0.94 -13.82 30.63
CA ILE A 180 -0.17 -13.07 31.62
C ILE A 180 -1.06 -12.81 32.83
N SER A 181 -0.54 -13.06 34.02
CA SER A 181 -1.19 -12.77 35.27
C SER A 181 -0.21 -12.08 36.21
N LYS A 182 -0.60 -10.97 36.82
CA LYS A 182 0.26 -10.19 37.75
C LYS A 182 1.64 -9.87 37.13
N ASP A 183 1.65 -9.41 35.89
CA ASP A 183 2.84 -9.04 35.12
C ASP A 183 3.82 -10.22 34.85
N ILE A 184 3.36 -11.46 34.95
CA ILE A 184 4.14 -12.66 34.67
C ILE A 184 3.41 -13.52 33.62
N LYS A 185 4.13 -13.97 32.56
CA LYS A 185 3.58 -14.95 31.62
C LYS A 185 3.44 -16.29 32.34
N VAL A 186 2.20 -16.77 32.44
CA VAL A 186 1.89 -18.02 33.18
C VAL A 186 1.61 -19.20 32.26
N LYS A 187 1.23 -18.96 31.00
CA LYS A 187 0.90 -20.03 30.06
C LYS A 187 0.97 -19.59 28.60
N ASP A 188 1.35 -20.50 27.72
CA ASP A 188 1.13 -20.40 26.28
C ASP A 188 0.08 -21.45 25.87
N ILE A 189 -0.94 -21.03 25.12
CA ILE A 189 -2.06 -21.87 24.68
C ILE A 189 -1.97 -21.97 23.15
N THR A 190 -1.76 -23.18 22.64
CA THR A 190 -1.71 -23.42 21.19
C THR A 190 -3.10 -23.21 20.57
N VAL A 191 -3.14 -22.45 19.48
CA VAL A 191 -4.33 -22.14 18.69
C VAL A 191 -4.10 -22.47 17.21
N GLY A 192 -4.84 -21.89 16.29
CA GLY A 192 -4.58 -22.06 14.84
C GLY A 192 -3.35 -21.27 14.39
N THR A 193 -2.97 -21.47 13.12
CA THR A 193 -1.80 -20.82 12.53
C THR A 193 -2.01 -19.31 12.38
N GLN A 194 -0.99 -18.55 12.74
CA GLN A 194 -0.98 -17.07 12.69
C GLN A 194 -2.19 -16.44 13.40
N PRO A 195 -2.32 -16.59 14.73
CA PRO A 195 -3.34 -15.88 15.49
C PRO A 195 -3.14 -14.38 15.36
N TYR A 196 -4.22 -13.67 15.06
CA TYR A 196 -4.13 -12.24 14.74
C TYR A 196 -4.82 -11.34 15.76
N ASP A 197 -6.10 -11.55 16.02
CA ASP A 197 -6.88 -10.74 16.97
C ASP A 197 -7.54 -11.62 18.02
N ILE A 198 -7.84 -11.00 19.16
CA ILE A 198 -8.53 -11.62 20.29
C ILE A 198 -9.71 -10.74 20.69
N VAL A 199 -10.86 -11.34 20.92
CA VAL A 199 -11.99 -10.71 21.62
C VAL A 199 -12.43 -11.62 22.78
N ILE A 200 -13.03 -11.02 23.80
CA ILE A 200 -13.55 -11.71 24.98
C ILE A 200 -15.06 -11.51 25.02
N ASP A 201 -15.82 -12.60 25.06
CA ASP A 201 -17.26 -12.55 25.14
C ASP A 201 -17.77 -12.30 26.58
N GLN A 202 -19.07 -12.14 26.72
CA GLN A 202 -19.70 -11.90 28.04
C GLN A 202 -19.50 -13.05 29.02
N ALA A 203 -19.34 -14.29 28.53
CA ALA A 203 -19.05 -15.45 29.38
C ALA A 203 -17.58 -15.47 29.86
N GLY A 204 -16.71 -14.66 29.24
CA GLY A 204 -15.28 -14.60 29.51
C GLY A 204 -14.48 -15.58 28.68
N ASP A 205 -15.07 -16.19 27.65
CA ASP A 205 -14.34 -16.99 26.68
C ASP A 205 -13.57 -16.09 25.70
N LYS A 206 -12.40 -16.53 25.27
CA LYS A 206 -11.54 -15.80 24.34
C LYS A 206 -11.68 -16.39 22.96
N TRP A 207 -11.91 -15.54 21.99
CA TRP A 207 -12.04 -15.91 20.60
C TRP A 207 -10.86 -15.35 19.86
N VAL A 208 -10.21 -16.17 19.04
CA VAL A 208 -8.93 -15.85 18.40
C VAL A 208 -9.04 -16.10 16.91
N SER A 209 -8.88 -15.07 16.10
CA SER A 209 -8.80 -15.23 14.64
C SER A 209 -7.45 -15.83 14.27
N ASN A 210 -7.46 -16.95 13.53
CA ASN A 210 -6.26 -17.61 13.05
C ASN A 210 -6.14 -17.35 11.55
N PHE A 211 -5.44 -16.29 11.22
CA PHE A 211 -5.31 -15.78 9.87
C PHE A 211 -4.77 -16.82 8.87
N GLY A 212 -3.72 -17.54 9.24
CA GLY A 212 -3.12 -18.55 8.38
C GLY A 212 -3.90 -19.86 8.28
N ALA A 213 -4.86 -20.09 9.21
CA ALA A 213 -5.64 -21.33 9.27
C ALA A 213 -7.08 -21.18 8.75
N ASN A 214 -7.55 -19.94 8.43
CA ASN A 214 -8.94 -19.65 8.05
C ASN A 214 -9.95 -20.16 9.10
N THR A 215 -9.61 -20.01 10.37
CA THR A 215 -10.44 -20.48 11.49
C THR A 215 -10.47 -19.46 12.62
N VAL A 216 -11.44 -19.63 13.52
CA VAL A 216 -11.45 -18.98 14.83
C VAL A 216 -11.30 -20.06 15.89
N SER A 217 -10.37 -19.87 16.83
CA SER A 217 -10.25 -20.72 18.02
C SER A 217 -11.03 -20.11 19.18
N LYS A 218 -11.73 -20.95 19.94
CA LYS A 218 -12.35 -20.59 21.22
C LYS A 218 -11.50 -21.12 22.37
N ILE A 219 -11.16 -20.27 23.33
CA ILE A 219 -10.44 -20.63 24.55
C ILE A 219 -11.39 -20.44 25.74
N THR A 220 -11.72 -21.53 26.42
CA THR A 220 -12.49 -21.55 27.66
C THR A 220 -11.58 -21.89 28.80
N GLY A 221 -11.59 -21.06 29.86
CA GLY A 221 -10.57 -21.16 30.90
C GLY A 221 -9.17 -20.96 30.28
N ASP A 222 -8.32 -21.97 30.37
CA ASP A 222 -6.95 -21.96 29.87
C ASP A 222 -6.71 -23.03 28.78
N VAL A 223 -7.75 -23.44 28.07
CA VAL A 223 -7.69 -24.50 27.05
C VAL A 223 -8.40 -24.05 25.77
N ALA A 224 -7.79 -24.28 24.64
CA ALA A 224 -8.45 -24.12 23.35
C ALA A 224 -9.43 -25.29 23.14
N THR A 225 -10.73 -24.99 23.19
CA THR A 225 -11.81 -25.98 23.21
C THR A 225 -12.42 -26.24 21.84
N MET A 226 -12.35 -25.25 20.94
CA MET A 226 -12.98 -25.33 19.63
C MET A 226 -12.14 -24.64 18.56
N LYS A 227 -12.32 -25.13 17.31
CA LYS A 227 -11.77 -24.53 16.11
C LYS A 227 -12.88 -24.45 15.07
N ILE A 228 -13.29 -23.25 14.72
CA ILE A 228 -14.46 -22.98 13.88
C ILE A 228 -13.96 -22.50 12.53
N PRO A 229 -14.28 -23.18 11.42
CA PRO A 229 -13.99 -22.69 10.07
C PRO A 229 -14.72 -21.37 9.79
N VAL A 230 -14.01 -20.41 9.21
CA VAL A 230 -14.55 -19.12 8.76
C VAL A 230 -14.06 -18.80 7.35
N GLY A 231 -14.28 -17.58 6.87
CA GLY A 231 -13.80 -17.16 5.56
C GLY A 231 -12.27 -17.07 5.49
N GLN A 232 -11.77 -16.71 4.31
CA GLN A 232 -10.33 -16.62 4.06
C GLN A 232 -9.69 -15.46 4.82
N LYS A 233 -8.53 -15.74 5.43
CA LYS A 233 -7.70 -14.76 6.12
C LYS A 233 -8.48 -13.95 7.18
N PRO A 234 -9.05 -14.61 8.20
CA PRO A 234 -9.73 -13.91 9.28
C PRO A 234 -8.75 -12.97 10.00
N TYR A 235 -9.13 -11.71 10.07
CA TYR A 235 -8.25 -10.62 10.48
C TYR A 235 -8.71 -10.04 11.82
N ALA A 236 -9.49 -8.97 11.79
CA ALA A 236 -10.03 -8.32 12.96
C ALA A 236 -11.33 -8.98 13.42
N MET A 237 -11.62 -8.86 14.69
CA MET A 237 -12.86 -9.36 15.28
C MET A 237 -13.53 -8.29 16.15
N ALA A 238 -14.85 -8.38 16.26
CA ALA A 238 -15.65 -7.61 17.20
C ALA A 238 -16.59 -8.55 17.97
N CYS A 239 -16.93 -8.14 19.19
CA CYS A 239 -17.89 -8.86 20.03
C CYS A 239 -18.95 -7.89 20.52
N ASN A 240 -20.23 -8.22 20.37
CA ASN A 240 -21.34 -7.45 20.92
C ASN A 240 -21.95 -8.08 22.19
N GLY A 241 -21.18 -8.87 22.89
CA GLY A 241 -21.57 -9.59 24.11
C GLY A 241 -21.67 -11.08 23.89
N THR A 242 -22.48 -11.55 22.95
CA THR A 242 -22.68 -12.98 22.63
C THR A 242 -22.26 -13.35 21.21
N ASP A 243 -22.40 -12.43 20.27
CA ASP A 243 -22.07 -12.66 18.88
C ASP A 243 -20.64 -12.18 18.59
N ILE A 244 -19.91 -13.01 17.90
CA ILE A 244 -18.55 -12.70 17.43
C ILE A 244 -18.61 -12.44 15.93
N TYR A 245 -18.17 -11.26 15.52
CA TYR A 245 -18.04 -10.86 14.13
C TYR A 245 -16.58 -10.99 13.70
N VAL A 246 -16.36 -11.71 12.61
CA VAL A 246 -15.02 -12.03 12.08
C VAL A 246 -14.88 -11.42 10.70
N PHE A 247 -13.99 -10.46 10.55
CA PHE A 247 -13.66 -9.88 9.25
C PHE A 247 -12.68 -10.78 8.51
N ASN A 248 -13.09 -11.29 7.33
CA ASN A 248 -12.29 -12.17 6.50
C ASN A 248 -11.69 -11.37 5.34
N SER A 249 -10.45 -10.94 5.47
CA SER A 249 -9.80 -10.04 4.54
C SER A 249 -9.52 -10.66 3.16
N GLY A 250 -9.48 -11.98 3.05
CA GLY A 250 -9.23 -12.69 1.79
C GLY A 250 -10.47 -12.86 0.90
N GLU A 251 -11.67 -12.57 1.41
CA GLU A 251 -12.92 -12.69 0.63
C GLU A 251 -13.93 -11.57 0.87
N ASN A 252 -13.52 -10.50 1.57
CA ASN A 252 -14.34 -9.31 1.86
C ASN A 252 -15.70 -9.64 2.48
N THR A 253 -15.68 -10.47 3.51
CA THR A 253 -16.88 -10.88 4.24
C THR A 253 -16.71 -10.68 5.72
N ILE A 254 -17.84 -10.52 6.42
CA ILE A 254 -17.93 -10.61 7.86
C ILE A 254 -18.76 -11.85 8.19
N TYR A 255 -18.16 -12.78 8.91
CA TYR A 255 -18.90 -13.93 9.46
C TYR A 255 -19.35 -13.62 10.88
N LYS A 256 -20.60 -13.94 11.17
CA LYS A 256 -21.16 -13.88 12.51
C LYS A 256 -21.17 -15.27 13.13
N ILE A 257 -20.57 -15.40 14.29
CA ILE A 257 -20.53 -16.64 15.07
C ILE A 257 -21.40 -16.44 16.30
N ASN A 258 -22.33 -17.36 16.52
CA ASN A 258 -23.12 -17.47 17.74
C ASN A 258 -23.17 -18.94 18.17
N ALA A 259 -23.16 -19.21 19.48
CA ALA A 259 -23.14 -20.57 20.04
C ALA A 259 -22.12 -21.50 19.34
N ALA A 260 -20.94 -20.96 19.04
CA ALA A 260 -19.83 -21.66 18.36
C ALA A 260 -20.14 -22.15 16.93
N LYS A 261 -21.10 -21.55 16.26
CA LYS A 261 -21.45 -21.84 14.86
C LYS A 261 -21.51 -20.53 14.06
N VAL A 262 -21.11 -20.57 12.79
CA VAL A 262 -21.34 -19.48 11.85
C VAL A 262 -22.85 -19.42 11.57
N VAL A 263 -23.49 -18.31 11.92
CA VAL A 263 -24.94 -18.09 11.78
C VAL A 263 -25.30 -17.11 10.69
N ALA A 264 -24.36 -16.27 10.26
CA ALA A 264 -24.54 -15.34 9.15
C ALA A 264 -23.22 -15.07 8.42
N LYS A 265 -23.34 -14.76 7.13
CA LYS A 265 -22.27 -14.26 6.27
C LYS A 265 -22.74 -12.94 5.66
N ILE A 266 -22.04 -11.87 5.98
CA ILE A 266 -22.32 -10.52 5.49
C ILE A 266 -21.27 -10.18 4.44
N THR A 267 -21.72 -9.88 3.21
CA THR A 267 -20.79 -9.40 2.17
C THR A 267 -20.57 -7.91 2.39
N THR A 268 -19.31 -7.51 2.51
CA THR A 268 -18.95 -6.10 2.62
C THR A 268 -18.95 -5.46 1.24
N CYS A 269 -19.31 -4.17 1.15
CA CYS A 269 -19.43 -3.43 -0.11
C CYS A 269 -18.10 -3.22 -0.84
N TYR A 270 -17.07 -3.95 -0.48
CA TYR A 270 -15.75 -3.81 -1.03
C TYR A 270 -15.59 -4.67 -2.27
N SER A 271 -15.25 -4.02 -3.40
CA SER A 271 -14.79 -4.70 -4.60
C SER A 271 -13.27 -4.50 -4.72
N PRO A 272 -12.47 -5.57 -4.79
CA PRO A 272 -11.02 -5.46 -4.90
C PRO A 272 -10.53 -4.99 -6.28
N GLN A 273 -11.42 -4.44 -7.12
CA GLN A 273 -11.05 -3.97 -8.45
C GLN A 273 -10.37 -2.61 -8.39
N GLY A 274 -9.09 -2.58 -8.09
CA GLY A 274 -8.31 -1.38 -8.35
C GLY A 274 -7.00 -1.24 -7.62
N PHE A 275 -6.81 -1.78 -6.46
CA PHE A 275 -5.51 -1.70 -5.78
C PHE A 275 -5.25 -2.99 -5.01
N GLY A 276 -4.13 -3.57 -5.35
CA GLY A 276 -3.49 -4.76 -4.84
C GLY A 276 -4.16 -5.47 -3.68
N ASP A 277 -4.21 -6.77 -3.82
CA ASP A 277 -4.45 -7.80 -2.84
C ASP A 277 -4.65 -7.24 -1.40
N PRO A 278 -5.83 -7.40 -0.77
CA PRO A 278 -6.00 -7.09 0.65
C PRO A 278 -4.95 -7.75 1.54
N THR A 279 -4.26 -8.78 1.02
CA THR A 279 -3.01 -9.28 1.60
C THR A 279 -1.87 -8.27 1.55
N GLY A 280 -1.91 -7.25 0.70
CA GLY A 280 -0.98 -6.13 0.72
C GLY A 280 -0.95 -5.44 2.07
N TYR A 281 -2.04 -5.45 2.81
CA TYR A 281 -2.07 -4.95 4.19
C TYR A 281 -1.27 -5.85 5.15
N GLN A 282 -1.09 -7.13 4.83
CA GLN A 282 -0.27 -8.05 5.62
C GLN A 282 1.17 -8.13 5.13
N GLY A 283 1.41 -8.04 3.83
CA GLY A 283 2.73 -7.77 3.27
C GLY A 283 3.28 -6.44 3.81
N TYR A 284 2.42 -5.50 4.18
CA TYR A 284 2.78 -4.24 4.82
C TYR A 284 3.44 -4.44 6.18
N PHE A 285 3.04 -5.44 6.94
CA PHE A 285 3.58 -5.64 8.29
C PHE A 285 4.79 -6.57 8.36
N VAL A 286 4.98 -7.45 7.37
CA VAL A 286 6.07 -8.44 7.39
C VAL A 286 7.22 -8.05 6.47
N HIS A 287 6.99 -7.30 5.38
CA HIS A 287 8.01 -7.01 4.36
C HIS A 287 8.23 -5.54 4.04
N GLN A 288 7.55 -4.60 4.70
CA GLN A 288 7.65 -3.18 4.33
C GLN A 288 8.38 -2.28 5.32
N TYR A 289 9.40 -2.75 5.97
CA TYR A 289 10.46 -1.82 6.37
C TYR A 289 11.12 -1.16 5.14
N ASN A 290 10.81 -1.62 3.92
CA ASN A 290 11.44 -1.19 2.68
C ASN A 290 10.51 -0.55 1.64
N LYS A 291 9.24 -0.24 1.96
CA LYS A 291 8.36 0.50 1.03
C LYS A 291 7.61 1.62 1.74
N VAL A 292 8.23 2.77 1.81
CA VAL A 292 7.54 4.04 2.03
C VAL A 292 6.90 4.43 0.69
N PRO A 293 5.57 4.68 0.60
CA PRO A 293 5.01 5.30 -0.59
C PRO A 293 5.62 6.69 -0.73
N SER A 294 6.23 6.97 -1.87
CA SER A 294 6.74 8.28 -2.22
C SER A 294 5.57 9.23 -2.49
N THR A 295 5.11 9.94 -1.47
CA THR A 295 4.41 11.22 -1.61
C THR A 295 4.75 12.09 -0.42
N GLY A 296 5.67 13.02 -0.66
CA GLY A 296 5.87 14.30 0.02
C GLY A 296 5.75 14.31 1.55
N GLY A 297 6.86 14.10 2.24
CA GLY A 297 7.01 14.28 3.67
C GLY A 297 8.10 13.34 4.18
N GLY A 298 9.38 13.74 4.03
CA GLY A 298 10.53 12.89 4.32
C GLY A 298 10.48 12.32 5.74
N LEU A 299 10.35 11.00 5.85
CA LEU A 299 10.98 10.25 6.92
C LEU A 299 12.33 9.82 6.37
N THR A 300 13.34 10.59 6.71
CA THR A 300 14.73 10.19 6.63
C THR A 300 14.88 8.85 7.34
N THR A 301 15.46 7.87 6.67
CA THR A 301 16.04 6.70 7.34
C THR A 301 16.94 7.22 8.45
N VAL A 302 16.65 6.80 9.69
CA VAL A 302 17.52 7.14 10.82
C VAL A 302 18.79 6.33 10.63
N SER A 303 19.80 6.92 10.00
CA SER A 303 21.15 6.37 10.00
C SER A 303 21.73 6.54 11.42
N TYR A 304 22.82 5.83 11.73
CA TYR A 304 23.54 6.13 12.99
C TYR A 304 23.88 7.62 13.08
N ALA A 305 24.15 8.27 11.95
CA ALA A 305 24.42 9.71 11.87
C ALA A 305 23.22 10.58 12.31
N ASP A 306 21.99 10.11 12.10
CA ASP A 306 20.74 10.83 12.39
C ASP A 306 20.22 10.59 13.82
N LEU A 307 20.87 9.71 14.61
CA LEU A 307 20.54 9.49 16.00
C LEU A 307 20.97 10.70 16.83
N ASP A 308 20.20 11.01 17.87
CA ASP A 308 20.61 12.04 18.83
C ASP A 308 21.91 11.65 19.58
N ALA A 309 22.55 12.64 20.20
CA ALA A 309 23.84 12.45 20.87
C ALA A 309 23.77 11.44 22.02
N ASP A 310 22.63 11.34 22.73
CA ASP A 310 22.44 10.40 23.84
C ASP A 310 22.36 8.97 23.31
N MET A 311 21.61 8.74 22.23
CA MET A 311 21.47 7.43 21.62
C MET A 311 22.77 6.96 20.97
N LYS A 312 23.53 7.86 20.32
CA LYS A 312 24.88 7.59 19.82
C LYS A 312 25.83 7.18 20.96
N ALA A 313 25.86 7.96 22.02
CA ALA A 313 26.73 7.68 23.20
C ALA A 313 26.38 6.32 23.85
N ARG A 314 25.09 5.95 23.92
CA ARG A 314 24.67 4.66 24.47
C ARG A 314 25.03 3.49 23.57
N ILE A 315 24.95 3.65 22.25
CA ILE A 315 25.38 2.64 21.27
C ILE A 315 26.91 2.49 21.33
N ASP A 316 27.64 3.59 21.35
CA ASP A 316 29.09 3.57 21.40
C ASP A 316 29.61 3.00 22.74
N ALA A 317 28.95 3.29 23.85
CA ALA A 317 29.25 2.68 25.14
C ALA A 317 28.99 1.18 25.18
N ALA A 318 27.88 0.73 24.58
CA ALA A 318 27.56 -0.68 24.46
C ALA A 318 28.55 -1.44 23.54
N THR A 319 29.01 -0.80 22.47
CA THR A 319 29.99 -1.37 21.54
C THR A 319 31.41 -1.38 22.08
N SER A 320 31.82 -0.36 22.85
CA SER A 320 33.13 -0.31 23.50
C SER A 320 33.27 -1.27 24.68
N GLY A 321 32.17 -1.67 25.29
CA GLY A 321 32.13 -2.69 26.37
C GLY A 321 32.30 -4.14 25.90
N GLY A 322 32.55 -4.40 24.62
CA GLY A 322 32.78 -5.75 24.08
C GLY A 322 31.56 -6.66 24.09
N ILE A 323 30.35 -6.08 24.12
CA ILE A 323 29.11 -6.86 24.05
C ILE A 323 28.95 -7.46 22.64
N THR A 324 29.21 -8.74 22.51
CA THR A 324 28.85 -9.52 21.32
C THR A 324 27.38 -9.89 21.43
N LEU A 325 26.52 -9.33 20.59
CA LEU A 325 25.13 -9.80 20.48
C LEU A 325 25.10 -11.01 19.58
N PRO A 326 24.54 -12.14 20.04
CA PRO A 326 24.21 -13.23 19.13
C PRO A 326 23.05 -12.77 18.26
N ILE A 327 23.33 -12.42 17.01
CA ILE A 327 22.30 -12.16 16.00
C ILE A 327 22.01 -13.50 15.37
N VAL A 328 20.80 -13.99 15.62
CA VAL A 328 20.32 -15.24 15.07
C VAL A 328 19.66 -14.93 13.73
N ASP A 329 20.14 -15.54 12.67
CA ASP A 329 19.49 -15.53 11.36
C ASP A 329 18.17 -16.32 11.47
N ASP A 330 17.08 -15.74 10.99
CA ASP A 330 15.73 -16.31 11.14
C ASP A 330 15.55 -17.67 10.46
N ASP A 331 16.44 -18.05 9.54
CA ASP A 331 16.33 -19.31 8.79
C ASP A 331 17.12 -20.50 9.37
N VAL A 332 18.12 -20.30 10.20
CA VAL A 332 19.04 -21.39 10.57
C VAL A 332 19.51 -21.45 12.03
N ASN A 333 19.00 -20.66 12.94
CA ASN A 333 19.40 -20.69 14.37
C ASN A 333 20.93 -20.55 14.65
N HIS A 334 21.67 -19.89 13.76
CA HIS A 334 23.11 -19.71 13.88
C HIS A 334 23.46 -18.22 14.05
N ALA A 335 24.46 -17.95 14.88
CA ALA A 335 25.04 -16.59 15.00
C ALA A 335 25.60 -16.15 13.64
N HIS A 336 25.20 -14.98 13.15
CA HIS A 336 25.63 -14.48 11.84
C HIS A 336 27.09 -13.99 11.97
N PRO A 337 28.07 -14.65 11.37
CA PRO A 337 29.50 -14.34 11.58
C PRO A 337 29.91 -12.98 11.02
N LYS A 338 29.01 -12.30 10.33
CA LYS A 338 29.26 -10.99 9.67
C LYS A 338 29.07 -9.81 10.62
N TYR A 339 28.37 -9.98 11.74
CA TYR A 339 28.01 -8.88 12.65
C TYR A 339 28.54 -9.16 14.05
N ASP A 340 29.67 -8.52 14.36
CA ASP A 340 30.40 -8.66 15.64
C ASP A 340 30.11 -7.56 16.66
N THR A 341 29.30 -6.57 16.28
CA THR A 341 28.93 -5.44 17.14
C THR A 341 27.47 -5.03 16.98
N VAL A 342 26.88 -4.47 18.02
CA VAL A 342 25.52 -3.90 18.01
C VAL A 342 25.37 -2.87 16.87
N LYS A 343 26.42 -2.08 16.62
CA LYS A 343 26.43 -1.09 15.55
C LYS A 343 26.28 -1.76 14.18
N LYS A 344 27.07 -2.78 13.86
CA LYS A 344 26.98 -3.50 12.57
C LYS A 344 25.63 -4.19 12.40
N ALA A 345 25.07 -4.72 13.49
CA ALA A 345 23.74 -5.30 13.48
C ALA A 345 22.65 -4.26 13.21
N LEU A 346 22.73 -3.10 13.85
CA LEU A 346 21.80 -1.99 13.62
C LEU A 346 21.95 -1.42 12.20
N ASP A 347 23.17 -1.25 11.71
CA ASP A 347 23.44 -0.80 10.35
C ASP A 347 22.81 -1.76 9.32
N PHE A 348 22.89 -3.07 9.55
CA PHE A 348 22.24 -4.08 8.72
C PHE A 348 20.71 -4.04 8.80
N LEU A 349 20.16 -3.99 10.01
CA LEU A 349 18.71 -3.96 10.25
C LEU A 349 18.05 -2.68 9.74
N LEU A 350 18.79 -1.57 9.73
CA LEU A 350 18.32 -0.27 9.27
C LEU A 350 18.71 0.02 7.81
N TYR A 351 19.44 -0.90 7.16
CA TYR A 351 19.87 -0.72 5.79
C TYR A 351 18.67 -0.65 4.84
N VAL A 352 18.63 0.41 4.05
CA VAL A 352 17.64 0.61 2.99
C VAL A 352 18.33 0.43 1.64
N GLU A 353 17.84 -0.51 0.84
CA GLU A 353 18.35 -0.71 -0.52
C GLU A 353 18.23 0.59 -1.36
N PRO A 354 19.24 0.92 -2.15
CA PRO A 354 19.19 2.07 -3.03
C PRO A 354 18.06 1.92 -4.06
N LYS A 355 17.35 3.02 -4.32
CA LYS A 355 16.36 3.12 -5.38
C LYS A 355 16.53 4.42 -6.12
N VAL A 356 16.27 4.35 -7.41
CA VAL A 356 16.36 5.50 -8.28
C VAL A 356 15.24 5.46 -9.31
N SER A 357 14.76 6.62 -9.72
CA SER A 357 13.88 6.79 -10.86
C SER A 357 14.42 7.86 -11.79
N ILE A 358 14.06 7.78 -13.07
CA ILE A 358 14.39 8.80 -14.07
C ILE A 358 13.25 8.91 -15.07
N SER A 359 12.98 10.14 -15.50
CA SER A 359 12.06 10.47 -16.59
C SER A 359 12.67 11.53 -17.50
N ASN A 360 12.18 11.63 -18.74
CA ASN A 360 12.57 12.68 -19.67
C ASN A 360 11.36 13.55 -20.04
N SER A 361 11.61 14.80 -20.42
CA SER A 361 10.57 15.78 -20.81
C SER A 361 10.00 15.58 -22.22
N VAL A 362 10.60 14.71 -23.02
CA VAL A 362 10.27 14.56 -24.46
C VAL A 362 9.29 13.39 -24.70
N GLY A 363 9.58 12.23 -24.12
CA GLY A 363 8.73 11.03 -24.28
C GLY A 363 8.84 10.42 -25.67
N THR A 364 7.74 10.40 -26.41
CA THR A 364 7.65 9.79 -27.75
C THR A 364 7.37 10.88 -28.79
N VAL A 365 8.12 10.88 -29.86
CA VAL A 365 8.06 11.87 -30.95
C VAL A 365 8.00 11.18 -32.30
N GLU A 366 7.65 11.95 -33.35
CA GLU A 366 7.65 11.48 -34.70
C GLU A 366 9.08 11.38 -35.25
N LYS A 367 9.37 10.32 -36.02
CA LYS A 367 10.63 10.18 -36.75
C LYS A 367 10.90 11.37 -37.67
N GLY A 368 12.17 11.76 -37.79
CA GLY A 368 12.60 12.97 -38.48
C GLY A 368 12.70 14.18 -37.56
N THR A 369 12.07 14.15 -36.39
CA THR A 369 12.25 15.19 -35.39
C THR A 369 13.67 15.17 -34.85
N VAL A 370 14.28 16.35 -34.66
CA VAL A 370 15.56 16.52 -34.01
C VAL A 370 15.37 17.18 -32.66
N ILE A 371 15.77 16.50 -31.59
CA ILE A 371 15.61 17.00 -30.22
C ILE A 371 16.92 17.70 -29.83
N SER A 372 16.81 18.99 -29.55
CA SER A 372 17.94 19.82 -29.11
C SER A 372 18.00 20.03 -27.60
N ASN A 373 16.86 19.89 -26.89
CA ASN A 373 16.80 20.08 -25.45
C ASN A 373 16.04 18.94 -24.79
N VAL A 374 16.56 18.42 -23.67
CA VAL A 374 15.95 17.37 -22.86
C VAL A 374 16.13 17.71 -21.39
N ASP A 375 15.04 17.72 -20.63
CA ASP A 375 15.11 17.78 -19.17
C ASP A 375 14.96 16.35 -18.62
N LEU A 376 15.98 15.89 -17.92
CA LEU A 376 15.97 14.62 -17.19
C LEU A 376 15.64 14.92 -15.73
N ASN A 377 14.55 14.35 -15.24
CA ASN A 377 14.13 14.45 -13.83
C ASN A 377 14.34 13.10 -13.16
N PHE A 378 14.92 13.09 -11.96
CA PHE A 378 15.23 11.85 -11.25
C PHE A 378 15.14 12.00 -9.76
N THR A 379 14.95 10.86 -9.08
CA THR A 379 14.90 10.79 -7.62
C THR A 379 15.78 9.66 -7.13
N VAL A 380 16.31 9.84 -5.92
CA VAL A 380 16.96 8.80 -5.12
C VAL A 380 16.30 8.72 -3.76
N ASN A 381 16.25 7.53 -3.16
CA ASN A 381 15.51 7.30 -1.92
C ASN A 381 16.32 7.55 -0.65
N LYS A 382 17.61 7.78 -0.76
CA LYS A 382 18.53 8.07 0.36
C LYS A 382 19.76 8.83 -0.14
N ASP A 383 20.64 9.26 0.74
CA ASP A 383 21.94 9.80 0.31
C ASP A 383 22.79 8.69 -0.34
N MET A 384 23.33 8.98 -1.49
CA MET A 384 24.13 8.06 -2.29
C MET A 384 25.59 8.48 -2.31
N GLN A 385 26.50 7.51 -2.36
CA GLN A 385 27.92 7.78 -2.57
C GLN A 385 28.13 8.38 -3.96
N THR A 386 27.51 7.77 -4.97
CA THR A 386 27.56 8.26 -6.36
C THR A 386 26.19 8.21 -7.00
N VAL A 387 25.90 9.18 -7.87
CA VAL A 387 24.74 9.16 -8.78
C VAL A 387 25.22 9.62 -10.14
N THR A 388 25.12 8.76 -11.14
CA THR A 388 25.63 9.04 -12.49
C THR A 388 24.57 8.74 -13.55
N ILE A 389 24.59 9.53 -14.63
CA ILE A 389 23.80 9.24 -15.84
C ILE A 389 24.79 9.01 -16.97
N ASP A 390 24.49 8.02 -17.82
CA ASP A 390 25.27 7.68 -19.01
C ASP A 390 25.26 8.79 -20.07
N HIS A 391 25.66 8.50 -21.32
CA HIS A 391 25.76 9.44 -22.43
C HIS A 391 26.68 10.65 -22.15
N GLY A 392 27.73 10.46 -21.35
CA GLY A 392 28.68 11.53 -21.03
C GLY A 392 28.14 12.59 -20.06
N ILE A 393 26.95 12.40 -19.49
CA ILE A 393 26.35 13.33 -18.51
C ILE A 393 27.11 13.30 -17.19
N GLY A 394 27.56 12.11 -16.78
CA GLY A 394 28.43 11.92 -15.61
C GLY A 394 27.72 12.10 -14.28
N ASN A 395 28.40 12.69 -13.31
CA ASN A 395 27.95 12.82 -11.93
C ASN A 395 26.80 13.85 -11.79
N VAL A 396 25.72 13.42 -11.17
CA VAL A 396 24.52 14.23 -10.86
C VAL A 396 24.11 14.13 -9.38
N LYS A 397 25.03 13.68 -8.50
CA LYS A 397 24.77 13.60 -7.06
C LYS A 397 24.34 14.98 -6.52
N GLY A 398 23.30 15.00 -5.68
CA GLY A 398 22.74 16.21 -5.09
C GLY A 398 21.79 17.01 -6.00
N LEU A 399 21.57 16.56 -7.23
CA LEU A 399 20.60 17.14 -8.15
C LEU A 399 19.33 16.29 -8.18
N THR A 400 18.21 16.90 -8.57
CA THR A 400 16.93 16.25 -8.85
C THR A 400 16.56 16.30 -10.33
N SER A 401 17.30 17.11 -11.10
CA SER A 401 17.12 17.24 -12.54
C SER A 401 18.43 17.63 -13.25
N LYS A 402 18.50 17.34 -14.53
CA LYS A 402 19.59 17.77 -15.42
C LYS A 402 19.02 18.20 -16.76
N LYS A 403 19.27 19.44 -17.13
CA LYS A 403 18.91 19.97 -18.46
C LYS A 403 20.07 19.71 -19.44
N LEU A 404 19.75 19.09 -20.56
CA LEU A 404 20.64 18.91 -21.68
C LEU A 404 20.25 19.88 -22.80
N THR A 405 21.18 20.66 -23.30
CA THR A 405 20.96 21.63 -24.37
C THR A 405 21.94 21.37 -25.53
N GLY A 406 21.56 21.80 -26.74
CA GLY A 406 22.41 21.63 -27.91
C GLY A 406 22.58 20.16 -28.35
N GLN A 407 21.66 19.30 -27.98
CA GLN A 407 21.65 17.89 -28.36
C GLN A 407 21.25 17.74 -29.83
N ASN A 408 21.60 16.62 -30.44
CA ASN A 408 21.17 16.26 -31.78
C ASN A 408 20.62 14.82 -31.78
N ILE A 409 19.53 14.63 -30.98
CA ILE A 409 18.91 13.31 -30.81
C ILE A 409 17.85 13.14 -31.89
N SER A 410 18.02 12.16 -32.77
CA SER A 410 17.13 11.86 -33.90
C SER A 410 16.71 10.39 -34.00
N THR A 411 17.16 9.56 -33.05
CA THR A 411 16.86 8.13 -32.97
C THR A 411 16.57 7.74 -31.52
N ASP A 412 15.96 6.58 -31.31
CA ASP A 412 15.69 6.04 -29.99
C ASP A 412 16.91 6.16 -29.07
N THR A 413 16.75 6.89 -27.98
CA THR A 413 17.85 7.16 -27.05
C THR A 413 17.40 6.88 -25.63
N THR A 414 18.13 6.00 -24.95
CA THR A 414 17.81 5.57 -23.58
C THR A 414 18.85 6.11 -22.61
N PHE A 415 18.44 6.95 -21.69
CA PHE A 415 19.26 7.45 -20.59
C PHE A 415 19.10 6.52 -19.38
N THR A 416 20.22 6.08 -18.82
CA THR A 416 20.26 5.22 -17.63
C THR A 416 20.94 5.95 -16.48
N ILE A 417 20.22 6.07 -15.36
CA ILE A 417 20.80 6.54 -14.10
C ILE A 417 21.24 5.36 -13.26
N THR A 418 22.42 5.47 -12.65
CA THR A 418 22.96 4.50 -11.71
C THR A 418 23.29 5.25 -10.42
N ALA A 419 22.75 4.78 -9.31
CA ALA A 419 23.03 5.31 -7.97
C ALA A 419 23.64 4.21 -7.11
N THR A 420 24.77 4.51 -6.46
CA THR A 420 25.49 3.58 -5.57
C THR A 420 25.59 4.22 -4.19
N ASP A 421 25.27 3.46 -3.18
CA ASP A 421 25.36 3.90 -1.78
C ASP A 421 26.76 3.67 -1.17
N THR A 422 26.92 4.05 0.09
CA THR A 422 28.18 3.89 0.85
C THR A 422 28.54 2.44 1.10
N GLU A 423 27.57 1.52 1.01
CA GLU A 423 27.78 0.06 1.14
C GLU A 423 28.16 -0.61 -0.19
N GLY A 424 28.28 0.17 -1.26
CA GLY A 424 28.60 -0.34 -2.61
C GLY A 424 27.43 -0.99 -3.32
N LYS A 425 26.21 -0.91 -2.78
CA LYS A 425 25.00 -1.40 -3.47
C LYS A 425 24.50 -0.38 -4.46
N SER A 426 24.02 -0.86 -5.61
CA SER A 426 23.61 0.01 -6.70
C SER A 426 22.19 -0.27 -7.18
N ALA A 427 21.50 0.79 -7.56
CA ALA A 427 20.22 0.74 -8.27
C ALA A 427 20.34 1.42 -9.63
N LYS A 428 19.54 0.96 -10.60
CA LYS A 428 19.48 1.53 -11.96
C LYS A 428 18.04 1.77 -12.37
N ALA A 429 17.82 2.83 -13.13
CA ALA A 429 16.56 3.09 -13.82
C ALA A 429 16.85 3.73 -15.17
N SER A 430 15.92 3.58 -16.11
CA SER A 430 16.11 4.11 -17.46
C SER A 430 14.86 4.81 -17.98
N THR A 431 15.07 5.80 -18.84
CA THR A 431 14.00 6.49 -19.59
C THR A 431 14.43 6.59 -21.05
N THR A 432 13.48 6.41 -21.98
CA THR A 432 13.77 6.38 -23.41
C THR A 432 12.99 7.47 -24.13
N ILE A 433 13.67 8.25 -24.96
CA ILE A 433 13.05 9.05 -26.01
C ILE A 433 12.81 8.12 -27.20
N LYS A 434 11.55 7.92 -27.57
CA LYS A 434 11.18 7.03 -28.68
C LYS A 434 10.81 7.82 -29.92
N PHE A 435 11.21 7.32 -31.08
CA PHE A 435 10.91 7.87 -32.41
C PHE A 435 10.00 6.90 -33.15
N LEU A 436 8.76 7.28 -33.40
CA LEU A 436 7.76 6.44 -34.04
C LEU A 436 7.29 7.06 -35.35
N ASP A 437 6.88 6.20 -36.29
CA ASP A 437 6.17 6.65 -37.48
C ASP A 437 4.73 7.07 -37.07
N SER A 438 4.22 8.10 -37.77
CA SER A 438 2.80 8.49 -37.63
C SER A 438 1.91 7.52 -38.40
N VAL A 439 0.72 7.29 -37.88
CA VAL A 439 -0.41 6.69 -38.61
C VAL A 439 -1.30 7.84 -39.04
N TYR A 440 -1.66 7.89 -40.32
CA TYR A 440 -2.56 8.91 -40.83
C TYR A 440 -3.95 8.33 -41.08
N TYR A 441 -4.99 9.10 -40.76
CA TYR A 441 -6.37 8.68 -40.96
C TYR A 441 -7.29 9.88 -41.22
N GLY A 442 -8.25 9.69 -42.10
CA GLY A 442 -9.19 10.72 -42.44
C GLY A 442 -10.15 10.31 -43.55
N ALA A 443 -10.80 11.28 -44.15
CA ALA A 443 -11.76 11.06 -45.22
C ALA A 443 -11.58 12.03 -46.38
N SER A 444 -11.77 11.52 -47.61
CA SER A 444 -11.68 12.29 -48.85
C SER A 444 -12.75 11.83 -49.85
N THR A 445 -13.18 12.73 -50.71
CA THR A 445 -14.03 12.39 -51.89
C THR A 445 -13.22 11.80 -53.05
N ALA A 446 -11.92 11.96 -53.01
CA ALA A 446 -11.03 11.43 -54.05
C ALA A 446 -10.88 9.90 -53.96
N THR A 447 -10.74 9.24 -55.13
CA THR A 447 -10.49 7.81 -55.23
C THR A 447 -8.98 7.46 -55.13
N THR A 448 -8.11 8.43 -55.24
CA THR A 448 -6.66 8.35 -55.03
C THR A 448 -6.22 9.46 -54.10
N ILE A 449 -5.15 9.24 -53.36
CA ILE A 449 -4.63 10.24 -52.39
C ILE A 449 -3.15 10.49 -52.67
N THR A 450 -2.75 11.75 -52.51
CA THR A 450 -1.34 12.14 -52.55
C THR A 450 -0.70 12.13 -51.19
N ASP A 451 0.62 12.09 -51.14
CA ASP A 451 1.40 12.20 -49.89
C ASP A 451 0.98 13.43 -49.08
N SER A 452 0.97 14.64 -49.72
CA SER A 452 0.59 15.88 -49.03
C SER A 452 -0.85 15.90 -48.51
N ALA A 453 -1.78 15.28 -49.24
CA ALA A 453 -3.16 15.17 -48.76
C ALA A 453 -3.31 14.20 -47.58
N LEU A 454 -2.51 13.14 -47.56
CA LEU A 454 -2.51 12.14 -46.50
C LEU A 454 -1.95 12.72 -45.17
N ILE A 455 -0.80 13.38 -45.21
CA ILE A 455 -0.20 14.02 -44.04
C ILE A 455 -1.02 15.18 -43.48
N GLY A 456 -1.88 15.81 -44.30
CA GLY A 456 -2.83 16.83 -43.90
C GLY A 456 -4.08 16.28 -43.16
N MET A 457 -4.23 14.95 -43.07
CA MET A 457 -5.31 14.30 -42.30
C MET A 457 -4.96 14.22 -40.80
N GLY A 458 -5.84 13.61 -40.02
CA GLY A 458 -5.53 13.29 -38.61
C GLY A 458 -4.37 12.31 -38.52
N SER A 459 -3.51 12.50 -37.51
CA SER A 459 -2.38 11.62 -37.27
C SER A 459 -2.24 11.21 -35.83
N LYS A 460 -1.56 10.09 -35.59
CA LYS A 460 -1.24 9.57 -34.25
C LYS A 460 0.04 8.76 -34.32
N LEU A 461 0.94 8.96 -33.35
CA LEU A 461 2.10 8.10 -33.19
C LEU A 461 1.65 6.71 -32.74
N ALA A 462 2.14 5.67 -33.39
CA ALA A 462 1.77 4.29 -33.07
C ALA A 462 2.99 3.39 -32.91
N SER A 463 3.04 2.70 -31.78
CA SER A 463 4.06 1.69 -31.48
C SER A 463 3.63 0.27 -31.88
N ASN A 464 2.36 0.07 -32.20
CA ASN A 464 1.78 -1.21 -32.62
C ASN A 464 0.64 -1.01 -33.62
N LYS A 465 0.08 -2.12 -34.12
CA LYS A 465 -0.98 -2.13 -35.14
C LYS A 465 -2.33 -1.65 -34.63
N ALA A 466 -2.64 -1.90 -33.36
CA ALA A 466 -3.96 -1.66 -32.81
C ALA A 466 -4.23 -0.16 -32.65
N MET A 467 -5.32 0.31 -33.23
CA MET A 467 -5.77 1.68 -33.06
C MET A 467 -7.28 1.81 -33.20
N SER A 468 -7.82 2.89 -32.68
CA SER A 468 -9.18 3.33 -32.94
C SER A 468 -9.17 4.79 -33.37
N ALA A 469 -9.93 5.11 -34.39
CA ALA A 469 -10.09 6.47 -34.89
C ALA A 469 -11.57 6.76 -35.16
N THR A 470 -12.00 8.01 -34.95
CA THR A 470 -13.32 8.49 -35.35
C THR A 470 -13.15 9.46 -36.52
N ILE A 471 -13.82 9.16 -37.63
CA ILE A 471 -13.62 9.86 -38.89
C ILE A 471 -14.94 10.48 -39.35
N ASN A 472 -14.90 11.76 -39.76
CA ASN A 472 -16.03 12.47 -40.30
C ASN A 472 -16.13 12.27 -41.82
N CYS A 473 -17.13 11.51 -42.26
CA CYS A 473 -17.45 11.22 -43.67
C CYS A 473 -18.72 11.92 -44.16
N SER A 474 -19.22 12.95 -43.47
CA SER A 474 -20.40 13.69 -43.87
C SER A 474 -20.29 14.17 -45.33
N GLY A 475 -21.35 14.00 -46.10
CA GLY A 475 -21.40 14.33 -47.53
C GLY A 475 -20.86 13.26 -48.44
N GLY A 476 -20.64 12.03 -47.96
CA GLY A 476 -20.21 10.88 -48.77
C GLY A 476 -18.70 10.95 -49.06
N LYS A 477 -17.89 10.28 -48.28
CA LYS A 477 -16.43 10.27 -48.42
C LYS A 477 -15.86 8.86 -48.24
N TYR A 478 -14.73 8.60 -48.90
CA TYR A 478 -13.91 7.40 -48.62
C TYR A 478 -13.13 7.61 -47.33
N ILE A 479 -13.04 6.55 -46.53
CA ILE A 479 -12.14 6.51 -45.40
C ILE A 479 -10.74 6.14 -45.89
N TYR A 480 -9.74 6.88 -45.44
CA TYR A 480 -8.34 6.60 -45.66
C TYR A 480 -7.63 6.32 -44.34
N ILE A 481 -6.83 5.26 -44.33
CA ILE A 481 -5.95 4.92 -43.22
C ILE A 481 -4.62 4.50 -43.81
N ALA A 482 -3.55 5.16 -43.39
CA ALA A 482 -2.18 4.82 -43.79
C ALA A 482 -1.38 4.39 -42.57
N MET A 483 -0.88 3.20 -42.64
CA MET A 483 -0.06 2.57 -41.60
C MET A 483 1.34 2.28 -42.13
N PRO A 484 2.38 2.41 -41.31
CA PRO A 484 3.72 1.98 -41.72
C PRO A 484 3.67 0.55 -42.28
N ALA A 485 4.29 0.35 -43.44
CA ALA A 485 4.25 -0.96 -44.13
C ALA A 485 4.86 -2.08 -43.27
N SER A 486 5.75 -1.73 -42.36
CA SER A 486 6.36 -2.64 -41.38
C SER A 486 5.37 -3.29 -40.43
N PHE A 487 4.14 -2.73 -40.28
CA PHE A 487 3.09 -3.34 -39.44
C PHE A 487 2.44 -4.57 -40.08
N GLY A 488 2.58 -4.76 -41.39
CA GLY A 488 2.12 -5.96 -42.11
C GLY A 488 0.59 -6.16 -41.99
N LEU A 489 -0.19 -5.06 -42.00
CA LEU A 489 -1.64 -5.12 -41.94
C LEU A 489 -2.24 -5.55 -43.27
N THR A 490 -3.39 -6.23 -43.17
CA THR A 490 -4.22 -6.62 -44.29
C THR A 490 -5.62 -6.02 -44.16
N LYS A 491 -6.40 -6.06 -45.23
CA LYS A 491 -7.80 -5.58 -45.23
C LYS A 491 -8.71 -6.26 -44.17
N ASN A 492 -8.30 -7.41 -43.64
CA ASN A 492 -9.07 -8.17 -42.65
C ASN A 492 -8.89 -7.65 -41.21
N ASN A 493 -7.97 -6.74 -40.98
CA ASN A 493 -7.71 -6.17 -39.66
C ASN A 493 -8.68 -5.06 -39.24
N PHE A 494 -9.62 -4.66 -40.14
CA PHE A 494 -10.46 -3.47 -39.94
C PHE A 494 -11.86 -3.78 -39.49
N LYS A 495 -12.40 -2.95 -38.59
CA LYS A 495 -13.80 -2.91 -38.20
C LYS A 495 -14.34 -1.49 -38.39
N ILE A 496 -15.50 -1.35 -38.98
CA ILE A 496 -16.24 -0.08 -39.08
C ILE A 496 -17.51 -0.20 -38.24
N GLY A 497 -17.71 0.72 -37.28
CA GLY A 497 -18.85 0.67 -36.38
C GLY A 497 -18.93 -0.62 -35.55
N GLY A 498 -17.78 -1.26 -35.28
CA GLY A 498 -17.68 -2.52 -34.53
C GLY A 498 -17.84 -3.79 -35.39
N LEU A 499 -18.23 -3.67 -36.66
CA LEU A 499 -18.38 -4.79 -37.55
C LEU A 499 -17.13 -5.00 -38.42
N ALA A 500 -16.73 -6.25 -38.61
CA ALA A 500 -15.62 -6.59 -39.50
C ALA A 500 -15.90 -6.08 -40.92
N ASN A 501 -14.90 -5.42 -41.51
CA ASN A 501 -15.01 -4.87 -42.86
C ASN A 501 -13.73 -5.19 -43.63
N SER A 502 -13.88 -5.93 -44.73
CA SER A 502 -12.80 -6.29 -45.66
C SER A 502 -12.90 -5.58 -47.01
N ALA A 503 -13.87 -4.68 -47.19
CA ALA A 503 -14.07 -3.90 -48.40
C ALA A 503 -13.12 -2.69 -48.45
N TRP A 504 -11.84 -2.98 -48.72
CA TRP A 504 -10.78 -2.01 -48.79
C TRP A 504 -9.93 -2.19 -50.04
N THR A 505 -9.71 -1.10 -50.74
CA THR A 505 -8.64 -0.99 -51.74
C THR A 505 -7.34 -0.73 -51.01
N VAL A 506 -6.30 -1.52 -51.28
CA VAL A 506 -5.01 -1.46 -50.60
C VAL A 506 -3.94 -1.03 -51.60
N THR A 507 -3.18 0.00 -51.28
CA THR A 507 -2.05 0.49 -52.08
C THR A 507 -0.84 0.72 -51.15
N THR A 508 0.33 0.72 -51.76
CA THR A 508 1.58 1.08 -51.06
C THR A 508 2.10 2.38 -51.63
N MET A 509 2.54 3.31 -50.78
CA MET A 509 3.17 4.55 -51.19
C MET A 509 4.21 4.99 -50.16
N ASP A 510 5.20 5.72 -50.62
CA ASP A 510 6.11 6.40 -49.72
C ASP A 510 5.51 7.72 -49.28
N VAL A 511 5.58 7.98 -47.99
CA VAL A 511 5.09 9.21 -47.35
C VAL A 511 6.26 9.92 -46.69
N THR A 512 6.40 11.21 -46.99
CA THR A 512 7.41 12.06 -46.35
C THR A 512 6.71 12.98 -45.37
N ASN A 513 6.93 12.76 -44.05
CA ASN A 513 6.28 13.53 -43.02
C ASN A 513 6.74 14.99 -42.93
N SER A 514 6.14 15.82 -42.09
CA SER A 514 6.48 17.22 -41.91
C SER A 514 7.90 17.51 -41.44
N HIS A 515 8.58 16.50 -40.91
CA HIS A 515 9.99 16.55 -40.46
C HIS A 515 10.97 16.00 -41.46
N GLY A 516 10.51 15.71 -42.71
CA GLY A 516 11.36 15.21 -43.77
C GLY A 516 11.71 13.72 -43.73
N HIS A 517 11.16 12.98 -42.77
CA HIS A 517 11.35 11.53 -42.71
C HIS A 517 10.45 10.83 -43.72
N ARG A 518 11.06 10.02 -44.59
CA ARG A 518 10.37 9.23 -45.61
C ARG A 518 10.27 7.77 -45.19
N ALA A 519 9.05 7.21 -45.22
CA ALA A 519 8.81 5.82 -44.94
C ALA A 519 7.74 5.24 -45.86
N SER A 520 7.79 3.92 -46.09
CA SER A 520 6.78 3.21 -46.87
C SER A 520 5.53 2.91 -46.05
N TYR A 521 4.37 3.20 -46.60
CA TYR A 521 3.06 3.03 -45.97
C TYR A 521 2.19 2.12 -46.80
N THR A 522 1.43 1.29 -46.10
CA THR A 522 0.25 0.61 -46.64
C THR A 522 -0.96 1.50 -46.42
N VAL A 523 -1.59 1.93 -47.50
CA VAL A 523 -2.75 2.83 -47.48
C VAL A 523 -3.98 2.03 -47.80
N PHE A 524 -4.95 2.07 -46.91
CA PHE A 524 -6.27 1.44 -47.00
C PHE A 524 -7.31 2.53 -47.32
N ARG A 525 -8.04 2.37 -48.38
CA ARG A 525 -9.22 3.20 -48.74
C ARG A 525 -10.46 2.33 -48.74
N SER A 526 -11.53 2.79 -48.06
CA SER A 526 -12.81 2.08 -48.14
C SER A 526 -13.29 1.99 -49.59
N ASP A 527 -13.81 0.81 -50.03
CA ASP A 527 -14.30 0.63 -51.41
C ASP A 527 -15.54 1.45 -51.70
N ASN A 528 -16.38 1.67 -50.70
CA ASN A 528 -17.60 2.44 -50.76
C ASN A 528 -17.49 3.75 -50.02
N LEU A 529 -18.19 4.78 -50.49
CA LEU A 529 -18.41 6.04 -49.80
C LEU A 529 -19.14 5.77 -48.48
N GLN A 530 -18.62 6.36 -47.44
CA GLN A 530 -19.22 6.33 -46.10
C GLN A 530 -19.93 7.67 -45.87
N ASN A 531 -21.01 7.67 -45.08
CA ASN A 531 -21.71 8.89 -44.73
C ASN A 531 -22.08 8.89 -43.27
N GLY A 532 -21.48 9.81 -42.51
CA GLY A 532 -21.71 9.97 -41.09
C GLY A 532 -20.69 10.94 -40.48
N SER A 533 -21.12 11.66 -39.45
CA SER A 533 -20.27 12.67 -38.77
C SER A 533 -19.23 12.07 -37.83
N ALA A 534 -19.41 10.81 -37.41
CA ALA A 534 -18.52 10.17 -36.42
C ALA A 534 -18.45 8.66 -36.68
N ILE A 535 -17.77 8.23 -37.74
CA ILE A 535 -17.56 6.82 -38.06
C ILE A 535 -16.38 6.28 -37.32
N LYS A 536 -16.63 5.32 -36.45
CA LYS A 536 -15.56 4.65 -35.69
C LYS A 536 -14.93 3.56 -36.55
N VAL A 537 -13.60 3.60 -36.63
CA VAL A 537 -12.78 2.56 -37.28
C VAL A 537 -11.81 2.01 -36.24
N ASP A 538 -11.87 0.71 -36.02
CA ASP A 538 -10.97 -0.02 -35.13
C ASP A 538 -10.06 -0.93 -35.97
N ILE A 539 -8.79 -1.00 -35.62
CA ILE A 539 -7.78 -1.89 -36.21
C ILE A 539 -7.28 -2.82 -35.13
N ALA A 540 -7.31 -4.12 -35.38
CA ALA A 540 -6.92 -5.18 -34.42
C ALA A 540 -5.57 -5.83 -34.80
#